data_fe82a9839ff981907214fcdb838a62a9
#
_entry.id   fe82a9839ff981907214fcdb838a62a9
#
_cell.length_a   1.000
_cell.length_b   1.000
_cell.length_c   1.000
_cell.angle_alpha   90.00
_cell.angle_beta   90.00
_cell.angle_gamma   90.00
#
_symmetry.space_group_name_H-M   'P 1'
#
loop_
_entity.id
_entity.type
_entity.pdbx_description
1 polymer ?
#
loop_
_entity_poly.entity_id
_entity_poly.type
_entity_poly.pdbx_seq_one_letter_code
_entity_poly.pdbx_strand_id
1 'polypeptide(L)'
;VAKSDIEDRVARVLDLVGLKDRADHYPAQLSGGQCQRVAIARALVTNPKILLSDEATSALDPITTRQILDLLGNISEEYGITVLLITHQMSVIARACEDVVVMAHGHIIEQGKVSDVFSNPQSDLTKEFVETVIPRKLPDSLLQNIRSGNESSVVRVFYKNDVAKYLIRDIQTVTGSENVALLHAGENKLREVTLGQLVLGLDDGDPNMLPAQLRIRMTEEHCRQS
;
A
#
# COMPACT_ATOMS: atom_id res chain seq x y z
N VAL A 1 -1.82 -36.11 23.16
CA VAL A 1 -0.82 -36.02 22.07
C VAL A 1 0.45 -36.70 22.57
N ALA A 2 1.03 -37.63 21.78
CA ALA A 2 2.28 -38.28 22.17
C ALA A 2 3.44 -37.25 22.14
N LYS A 3 4.48 -37.49 22.96
CA LYS A 3 5.62 -36.58 23.07
C LYS A 3 6.33 -36.43 21.70
N SER A 4 6.47 -37.54 20.95
CA SER A 4 7.03 -37.55 19.60
C SER A 4 6.27 -36.64 18.64
N ASP A 5 4.93 -36.63 18.70
CA ASP A 5 4.09 -35.79 17.83
C ASP A 5 4.27 -34.30 18.15
N ILE A 6 4.56 -33.97 19.42
CA ILE A 6 4.85 -32.59 19.84
C ILE A 6 6.20 -32.15 19.24
N GLU A 7 7.23 -32.98 19.38
CA GLU A 7 8.58 -32.70 18.89
C GLU A 7 8.58 -32.50 17.35
N ASP A 8 7.88 -33.37 16.62
CA ASP A 8 7.73 -33.27 15.16
C ASP A 8 6.97 -32.01 14.73
N ARG A 9 5.93 -31.60 15.47
CA ARG A 9 5.19 -30.37 15.19
C ARG A 9 6.05 -29.12 15.43
N VAL A 10 6.77 -29.11 16.56
CA VAL A 10 7.67 -27.99 16.92
C VAL A 10 8.77 -27.87 15.86
N ALA A 11 9.40 -28.98 15.47
CA ALA A 11 10.44 -28.98 14.44
C ALA A 11 9.93 -28.41 13.11
N ARG A 12 8.73 -28.81 12.67
CA ARG A 12 8.11 -28.32 11.43
C ARG A 12 7.82 -26.82 11.47
N VAL A 13 7.23 -26.31 12.56
CA VAL A 13 6.92 -24.87 12.62
C VAL A 13 8.17 -24.01 12.77
N LEU A 14 9.21 -24.51 13.46
CA LEU A 14 10.50 -23.81 13.52
C LEU A 14 11.20 -23.77 12.16
N ASP A 15 11.12 -24.84 11.39
CA ASP A 15 11.64 -24.88 10.01
C ASP A 15 10.89 -23.88 9.11
N LEU A 16 9.55 -23.86 9.22
CA LEU A 16 8.67 -22.93 8.49
C LEU A 16 9.01 -21.46 8.73
N VAL A 17 9.29 -21.08 9.98
CA VAL A 17 9.67 -19.69 10.30
C VAL A 17 11.18 -19.43 10.15
N GLY A 18 11.96 -20.41 9.69
CA GLY A 18 13.42 -20.28 9.46
C GLY A 18 14.24 -20.18 10.74
N LEU A 19 13.83 -20.88 11.80
CA LEU A 19 14.50 -20.88 13.11
C LEU A 19 14.91 -22.29 13.58
N LYS A 20 15.02 -23.27 12.69
CA LYS A 20 15.40 -24.64 13.03
C LYS A 20 16.70 -24.71 13.82
N ASP A 21 17.72 -23.94 13.40
CA ASP A 21 19.03 -23.89 14.05
C ASP A 21 19.05 -23.09 15.36
N ARG A 22 17.91 -22.57 15.77
CA ARG A 22 17.71 -21.77 16.99
C ARG A 22 16.78 -22.44 17.99
N ALA A 23 16.44 -23.72 17.81
CA ALA A 23 15.50 -24.45 18.65
C ALA A 23 15.87 -24.44 20.15
N ASP A 24 17.17 -24.48 20.45
CA ASP A 24 17.69 -24.54 21.84
C ASP A 24 18.04 -23.14 22.41
N HIS A 25 17.74 -22.06 21.68
CA HIS A 25 18.05 -20.71 22.14
C HIS A 25 16.95 -20.16 23.04
N TYR A 26 17.36 -19.46 24.08
CA TYR A 26 16.44 -18.70 24.95
C TYR A 26 16.02 -17.37 24.28
N PRO A 27 14.84 -16.82 24.59
CA PRO A 27 14.36 -15.55 24.02
C PRO A 27 15.36 -14.39 24.12
N ALA A 28 16.12 -14.32 25.22
CA ALA A 28 17.15 -13.29 25.41
C ALA A 28 18.35 -13.38 24.43
N GLN A 29 18.48 -14.49 23.74
CA GLN A 29 19.53 -14.74 22.75
C GLN A 29 19.04 -14.48 21.29
N LEU A 30 17.78 -14.10 21.14
CA LEU A 30 17.13 -13.89 19.86
C LEU A 30 16.98 -12.39 19.56
N SER A 31 17.11 -12.01 18.29
CA SER A 31 16.74 -10.65 17.84
C SER A 31 15.23 -10.42 17.91
N GLY A 32 14.78 -9.16 17.87
CA GLY A 32 13.35 -8.83 17.85
C GLY A 32 12.57 -9.54 16.74
N GLY A 33 13.12 -9.58 15.53
CA GLY A 33 12.52 -10.29 14.40
C GLY A 33 12.48 -11.82 14.59
N GLN A 34 13.51 -12.40 15.25
CA GLN A 34 13.52 -13.83 15.60
C GLN A 34 12.48 -14.11 16.68
N CYS A 35 12.35 -13.26 17.71
CA CYS A 35 11.28 -13.38 18.72
C CYS A 35 9.89 -13.33 18.07
N GLN A 36 9.69 -12.45 17.09
CA GLN A 36 8.43 -12.38 16.35
C GLN A 36 8.15 -13.66 15.55
N ARG A 37 9.15 -14.23 14.89
CA ARG A 37 9.03 -15.52 14.19
C ARG A 37 8.68 -16.66 15.16
N VAL A 38 9.25 -16.68 16.38
CA VAL A 38 8.86 -17.63 17.44
C VAL A 38 7.41 -17.44 17.87
N ALA A 39 6.93 -16.19 17.99
CA ALA A 39 5.53 -15.90 18.31
C ALA A 39 4.58 -16.44 17.23
N ILE A 40 4.92 -16.27 15.95
CA ILE A 40 4.18 -16.84 14.82
C ILE A 40 4.21 -18.37 14.90
N ALA A 41 5.37 -19.00 15.05
CA ALA A 41 5.50 -20.45 15.19
C ALA A 41 4.63 -21.02 16.33
N ARG A 42 4.63 -20.34 17.47
CA ARG A 42 3.81 -20.71 18.63
C ARG A 42 2.30 -20.68 18.31
N ALA A 43 1.86 -19.71 17.52
CA ALA A 43 0.46 -19.64 17.10
C ALA A 43 0.12 -20.75 16.09
N LEU A 44 1.04 -21.09 15.19
CA LEU A 44 0.83 -22.09 14.14
C LEU A 44 0.87 -23.54 14.62
N VAL A 45 1.53 -23.85 15.74
CA VAL A 45 1.67 -25.24 16.23
C VAL A 45 0.33 -25.91 16.50
N THR A 46 -0.73 -25.13 16.72
CA THR A 46 -2.10 -25.61 16.97
C THR A 46 -2.91 -25.84 15.69
N ASN A 47 -2.31 -25.64 14.51
CA ASN A 47 -2.97 -25.68 13.19
C ASN A 47 -4.24 -24.79 13.13
N PRO A 48 -4.14 -23.48 13.37
CA PRO A 48 -5.29 -22.59 13.36
C PRO A 48 -5.80 -22.38 11.93
N LYS A 49 -7.10 -22.08 11.79
CA LYS A 49 -7.68 -21.62 10.53
C LYS A 49 -7.53 -20.11 10.33
N ILE A 50 -7.41 -19.38 11.43
CA ILE A 50 -7.26 -17.93 11.46
C ILE A 50 -6.07 -17.58 12.35
N LEU A 51 -5.16 -16.78 11.85
CA LEU A 51 -4.04 -16.19 12.57
C LEU A 51 -4.31 -14.71 12.79
N LEU A 52 -4.45 -14.32 14.06
CA LEU A 52 -4.59 -12.92 14.45
C LEU A 52 -3.22 -12.33 14.77
N SER A 53 -2.88 -11.24 14.11
CA SER A 53 -1.62 -10.51 14.26
C SER A 53 -1.92 -9.05 14.63
N ASP A 54 -1.71 -8.71 15.89
CA ASP A 54 -1.94 -7.37 16.41
C ASP A 54 -0.61 -6.63 16.57
N GLU A 55 -0.44 -5.55 15.79
CA GLU A 55 0.74 -4.70 15.74
C GLU A 55 2.10 -5.44 15.69
N ALA A 56 2.14 -6.63 15.11
CA ALA A 56 3.28 -7.54 15.12
C ALA A 56 4.58 -6.98 14.49
N THR A 57 4.49 -5.84 13.80
CA THR A 57 5.63 -5.22 13.10
C THR A 57 5.97 -3.82 13.61
N SER A 58 5.24 -3.29 14.60
CA SER A 58 5.37 -1.90 15.05
C SER A 58 6.74 -1.56 15.66
N ALA A 59 7.41 -2.54 16.25
CA ALA A 59 8.72 -2.39 16.92
C ALA A 59 9.90 -2.91 16.07
N LEU A 60 9.67 -3.27 14.80
CA LEU A 60 10.68 -3.84 13.92
C LEU A 60 11.19 -2.80 12.91
N ASP A 61 12.44 -2.97 12.49
CA ASP A 61 13.00 -2.21 11.39
C ASP A 61 12.30 -2.56 10.05
N PRO A 62 12.37 -1.68 9.02
CA PRO A 62 11.65 -1.89 7.76
C PRO A 62 12.04 -3.17 6.99
N ILE A 63 13.28 -3.65 7.15
CA ILE A 63 13.74 -4.87 6.46
C ILE A 63 13.13 -6.08 7.14
N THR A 64 13.22 -6.16 8.46
CA THR A 64 12.64 -7.23 9.26
C THR A 64 11.11 -7.25 9.12
N THR A 65 10.45 -6.08 9.11
CA THR A 65 9.00 -5.96 8.83
C THR A 65 8.63 -6.64 7.52
N ARG A 66 9.35 -6.36 6.43
CA ARG A 66 9.10 -7.00 5.13
C ARG A 66 9.21 -8.51 5.21
N GLN A 67 10.27 -9.02 5.84
CA GLN A 67 10.49 -10.46 5.99
C GLN A 67 9.36 -11.15 6.78
N ILE A 68 8.82 -10.49 7.82
CA ILE A 68 7.68 -11.02 8.59
C ILE A 68 6.40 -11.02 7.74
N LEU A 69 6.14 -9.96 6.96
CA LEU A 69 4.97 -9.90 6.08
C LEU A 69 5.04 -10.92 4.96
N ASP A 70 6.22 -11.11 4.34
CA ASP A 70 6.44 -12.13 3.31
C ASP A 70 6.24 -13.54 3.91
N LEU A 71 6.72 -13.79 5.14
CA LEU A 71 6.48 -15.05 5.86
C LEU A 71 4.98 -15.29 6.11
N LEU A 72 4.24 -14.28 6.58
CA LEU A 72 2.80 -14.40 6.81
C LEU A 72 2.02 -14.65 5.52
N GLY A 73 2.43 -14.02 4.40
CA GLY A 73 1.87 -14.26 3.08
C GLY A 73 2.07 -15.71 2.64
N ASN A 74 3.31 -16.23 2.72
CA ASN A 74 3.62 -17.61 2.37
C ASN A 74 2.82 -18.60 3.22
N ILE A 75 2.71 -18.35 4.53
CA ILE A 75 1.91 -19.19 5.43
C ILE A 75 0.43 -19.18 5.02
N SER A 76 -0.12 -18.02 4.69
CA SER A 76 -1.50 -17.90 4.23
C SER A 76 -1.75 -18.73 2.97
N GLU A 77 -0.85 -18.61 1.98
CA GLU A 77 -0.99 -19.27 0.68
C GLU A 77 -0.76 -20.79 0.76
N GLU A 78 0.30 -21.23 1.45
CA GLU A 78 0.67 -22.66 1.51
C GLU A 78 -0.24 -23.48 2.42
N TYR A 79 -0.70 -22.88 3.52
CA TYR A 79 -1.48 -23.61 4.53
C TYR A 79 -2.97 -23.28 4.52
N GLY A 80 -3.42 -22.36 3.65
CA GLY A 80 -4.82 -21.93 3.57
C GLY A 80 -5.32 -21.27 4.86
N ILE A 81 -4.44 -20.57 5.58
CA ILE A 81 -4.74 -19.88 6.84
C ILE A 81 -5.15 -18.44 6.52
N THR A 82 -6.29 -18.01 7.04
CA THR A 82 -6.67 -16.59 6.98
C THR A 82 -5.83 -15.80 7.98
N VAL A 83 -5.07 -14.82 7.51
CA VAL A 83 -4.29 -13.91 8.37
C VAL A 83 -5.04 -12.60 8.54
N LEU A 84 -5.39 -12.25 9.77
CA LEU A 84 -5.99 -10.97 10.12
C LEU A 84 -4.92 -10.08 10.76
N LEU A 85 -4.52 -9.02 10.06
CA LEU A 85 -3.54 -8.04 10.53
C LEU A 85 -4.24 -6.82 11.12
N ILE A 86 -3.91 -6.45 12.36
CA ILE A 86 -4.31 -5.19 12.97
C ILE A 86 -3.09 -4.28 12.98
N THR A 87 -3.19 -3.14 12.33
CA THR A 87 -2.08 -2.19 12.23
C THR A 87 -2.60 -0.78 11.92
N HIS A 88 -1.85 0.23 12.35
CA HIS A 88 -2.03 1.61 11.94
C HIS A 88 -1.11 2.01 10.77
N GLN A 89 -0.25 1.09 10.30
CA GLN A 89 0.71 1.35 9.22
C GLN A 89 0.10 1.01 7.86
N MET A 90 -0.33 2.03 7.12
CA MET A 90 -0.93 1.84 5.79
C MET A 90 0.00 1.17 4.78
N SER A 91 1.32 1.36 4.90
CA SER A 91 2.32 0.68 4.08
C SER A 91 2.32 -0.84 4.27
N VAL A 92 2.00 -1.34 5.46
CA VAL A 92 1.82 -2.76 5.75
C VAL A 92 0.59 -3.30 5.03
N ILE A 93 -0.55 -2.59 5.14
CA ILE A 93 -1.80 -2.96 4.46
C ILE A 93 -1.60 -2.97 2.94
N ALA A 94 -1.01 -1.92 2.40
CA ALA A 94 -0.76 -1.78 0.97
C ALA A 94 0.08 -2.94 0.39
N ARG A 95 1.04 -3.44 1.18
CA ARG A 95 1.97 -4.49 0.74
C ARG A 95 1.42 -5.90 0.94
N ALA A 96 0.76 -6.18 2.08
CA ALA A 96 0.50 -7.54 2.53
C ALA A 96 -0.97 -7.98 2.42
N CYS A 97 -1.91 -7.04 2.37
CA CYS A 97 -3.34 -7.35 2.46
C CYS A 97 -4.01 -7.30 1.09
N GLU A 98 -5.04 -8.15 0.91
CA GLU A 98 -5.96 -8.14 -0.22
C GLU A 98 -7.19 -7.29 0.10
N ASP A 99 -7.72 -7.47 1.30
CA ASP A 99 -8.88 -6.76 1.82
C ASP A 99 -8.48 -5.87 3.00
N VAL A 100 -9.20 -4.77 3.17
CA VAL A 100 -9.01 -3.83 4.29
C VAL A 100 -10.34 -3.47 4.92
N VAL A 101 -10.31 -3.31 6.24
CA VAL A 101 -11.39 -2.73 7.04
C VAL A 101 -10.82 -1.56 7.83
N VAL A 102 -11.33 -0.37 7.57
CA VAL A 102 -10.97 0.84 8.31
C VAL A 102 -11.95 1.04 9.44
N MET A 103 -11.44 1.20 10.64
CA MET A 103 -12.24 1.35 11.86
C MET A 103 -11.92 2.65 12.60
N ALA A 104 -12.94 3.28 13.16
CA ALA A 104 -12.79 4.39 14.10
C ALA A 104 -13.87 4.32 15.19
N HIS A 105 -13.51 4.62 16.42
CA HIS A 105 -14.42 4.62 17.57
C HIS A 105 -15.28 3.34 17.71
N GLY A 106 -14.70 2.18 17.36
CA GLY A 106 -15.39 0.89 17.43
C GLY A 106 -16.35 0.59 16.29
N HIS A 107 -16.42 1.46 15.27
CA HIS A 107 -17.27 1.28 14.09
C HIS A 107 -16.45 1.07 12.82
N ILE A 108 -16.98 0.28 11.90
CA ILE A 108 -16.44 0.14 10.55
C ILE A 108 -16.81 1.41 9.77
N ILE A 109 -15.78 2.11 9.26
CA ILE A 109 -15.93 3.34 8.49
C ILE A 109 -15.95 3.03 7.00
N GLU A 110 -15.05 2.12 6.57
CA GLU A 110 -14.93 1.73 5.18
C GLU A 110 -14.33 0.32 5.10
N GLN A 111 -14.70 -0.45 4.08
CA GLN A 111 -14.14 -1.78 3.84
C GLN A 111 -14.17 -2.13 2.36
N GLY A 112 -13.26 -2.98 1.93
CA GLY A 112 -13.21 -3.47 0.55
C GLY A 112 -11.85 -4.02 0.16
N LYS A 113 -11.65 -4.23 -1.14
CA LYS A 113 -10.33 -4.57 -1.67
C LYS A 113 -9.36 -3.41 -1.44
N VAL A 114 -8.14 -3.71 -1.04
CA VAL A 114 -7.09 -2.69 -0.85
C VAL A 114 -6.93 -1.85 -2.12
N SER A 115 -6.95 -2.48 -3.31
CA SER A 115 -6.87 -1.79 -4.59
C SER A 115 -7.95 -0.73 -4.80
N ASP A 116 -9.16 -0.97 -4.30
CA ASP A 116 -10.31 -0.09 -4.51
C ASP A 116 -10.35 1.02 -3.46
N VAL A 117 -10.20 0.66 -2.19
CA VAL A 117 -10.17 1.62 -1.08
C VAL A 117 -8.99 2.60 -1.25
N PHE A 118 -7.80 2.13 -1.67
CA PHE A 118 -6.64 2.99 -1.87
C PHE A 118 -6.74 3.85 -3.13
N SER A 119 -7.41 3.38 -4.18
CA SER A 119 -7.61 4.19 -5.40
C SER A 119 -8.71 5.24 -5.25
N ASN A 120 -9.76 4.95 -4.50
CA ASN A 120 -10.93 5.83 -4.36
C ASN A 120 -11.52 5.79 -2.94
N PRO A 121 -10.76 6.24 -1.91
CA PRO A 121 -11.24 6.26 -0.52
C PRO A 121 -12.45 7.18 -0.39
N GLN A 122 -13.50 6.71 0.29
CA GLN A 122 -14.76 7.43 0.41
C GLN A 122 -14.79 8.30 1.67
N SER A 123 -14.34 7.79 2.82
CA SER A 123 -14.32 8.55 4.06
C SER A 123 -13.10 9.48 4.16
N ASP A 124 -13.25 10.61 4.83
CA ASP A 124 -12.16 11.57 5.01
C ASP A 124 -11.01 10.96 5.83
N LEU A 125 -11.33 10.15 6.84
CA LEU A 125 -10.33 9.42 7.60
C LEU A 125 -9.53 8.44 6.72
N THR A 126 -10.21 7.70 5.84
CA THR A 126 -9.52 6.79 4.91
C THR A 126 -8.64 7.55 3.92
N LYS A 127 -9.10 8.72 3.44
CA LYS A 127 -8.29 9.61 2.57
C LYS A 127 -7.00 10.04 3.26
N GLU A 128 -7.10 10.48 4.52
CA GLU A 128 -5.95 10.88 5.33
C GLU A 128 -4.96 9.72 5.50
N PHE A 129 -5.46 8.52 5.83
CA PHE A 129 -4.63 7.34 5.97
C PHE A 129 -3.95 6.93 4.66
N VAL A 130 -4.70 6.87 3.56
CA VAL A 130 -4.17 6.50 2.24
C VAL A 130 -3.13 7.50 1.77
N GLU A 131 -3.29 8.79 2.07
CA GLU A 131 -2.35 9.84 1.69
C GLU A 131 -0.94 9.65 2.28
N THR A 132 -0.81 8.93 3.40
CA THR A 132 0.50 8.59 3.97
C THR A 132 1.32 7.63 3.09
N VAL A 133 0.67 6.84 2.23
CA VAL A 133 1.31 5.87 1.32
C VAL A 133 1.26 6.33 -0.13
N ILE A 134 0.15 6.92 -0.53
CA ILE A 134 -0.09 7.43 -1.89
C ILE A 134 -0.32 8.93 -1.79
N PRO A 135 0.76 9.74 -1.75
CA PRO A 135 0.62 11.18 -1.64
C PRO A 135 -0.16 11.72 -2.84
N ARG A 136 -1.31 12.32 -2.57
CA ARG A 136 -2.13 13.00 -3.58
C ARG A 136 -1.80 14.48 -3.68
N LYS A 137 -1.16 15.05 -2.66
CA LYS A 137 -0.70 16.44 -2.71
C LYS A 137 0.50 16.54 -3.65
N LEU A 138 0.44 17.51 -4.54
CA LEU A 138 1.57 17.82 -5.41
C LEU A 138 2.63 18.58 -4.60
N PRO A 139 3.93 18.37 -4.88
CA PRO A 139 4.99 19.14 -4.24
C PRO A 139 4.81 20.66 -4.45
N ASP A 140 5.06 21.46 -3.44
CA ASP A 140 4.93 22.93 -3.52
C ASP A 140 5.79 23.53 -4.63
N SER A 141 6.99 22.99 -4.84
CA SER A 141 7.88 23.37 -5.95
C SER A 141 7.22 23.15 -7.32
N LEU A 142 6.49 22.03 -7.47
CA LEU A 142 5.75 21.76 -8.71
C LEU A 142 4.58 22.73 -8.88
N LEU A 143 3.83 23.00 -7.81
CA LEU A 143 2.74 23.98 -7.84
C LEU A 143 3.23 25.40 -8.19
N GLN A 144 4.41 25.80 -7.68
CA GLN A 144 5.04 27.07 -8.04
C GLN A 144 5.47 27.09 -9.50
N ASN A 145 6.08 26.02 -10.01
CA ASN A 145 6.49 25.92 -11.42
C ASN A 145 5.28 25.97 -12.36
N ILE A 146 4.18 25.26 -12.02
CA ILE A 146 2.94 25.31 -12.80
C ILE A 146 2.38 26.75 -12.82
N ARG A 147 2.43 27.49 -11.71
CA ARG A 147 1.95 28.88 -11.63
C ARG A 147 2.80 29.87 -12.42
N SER A 148 4.11 29.61 -12.53
CA SER A 148 5.06 30.47 -13.24
C SER A 148 5.32 30.02 -14.68
N GLY A 149 4.82 28.85 -15.06
CA GLY A 149 5.05 28.25 -16.39
C GLY A 149 4.14 28.82 -17.47
N ASN A 150 4.55 28.62 -18.73
CA ASN A 150 3.81 29.04 -19.92
C ASN A 150 2.74 28.03 -20.36
N GLU A 151 2.48 27.00 -19.54
CA GLU A 151 1.53 25.95 -19.89
C GLU A 151 0.11 26.48 -19.80
N SER A 152 -0.65 26.33 -20.88
CA SER A 152 -2.02 26.84 -20.97
C SER A 152 -3.00 26.00 -20.12
N SER A 153 -2.65 24.75 -19.85
CA SER A 153 -3.50 23.84 -19.07
C SER A 153 -2.70 22.73 -18.41
N VAL A 154 -3.14 22.31 -17.21
CA VAL A 154 -2.54 21.19 -16.49
C VAL A 154 -3.60 20.12 -16.20
N VAL A 155 -3.25 18.87 -16.50
CA VAL A 155 -4.10 17.70 -16.35
C VAL A 155 -3.46 16.73 -15.36
N ARG A 156 -4.24 16.17 -14.45
CA ARG A 156 -3.81 15.13 -13.52
C ARG A 156 -4.60 13.86 -13.78
N VAL A 157 -3.89 12.77 -14.00
CA VAL A 157 -4.48 11.47 -14.30
C VAL A 157 -4.03 10.45 -13.27
N PHE A 158 -4.99 9.73 -12.69
CA PHE A 158 -4.73 8.56 -11.86
C PHE A 158 -4.96 7.31 -12.69
N TYR A 159 -4.10 6.30 -12.52
CA TYR A 159 -4.19 5.05 -13.27
C TYR A 159 -3.87 3.84 -12.41
N LYS A 160 -4.30 2.66 -12.88
CA LYS A 160 -3.97 1.35 -12.31
C LYS A 160 -3.13 0.57 -13.32
N ASN A 161 -2.09 -0.12 -12.84
CA ASN A 161 -1.20 -0.98 -13.63
C ASN A 161 -0.45 -0.27 -14.79
N ASP A 162 0.04 -1.02 -15.76
CA ASP A 162 0.96 -0.56 -16.83
C ASP A 162 0.29 0.26 -17.97
N VAL A 163 -0.71 1.06 -17.65
CA VAL A 163 -1.37 1.88 -18.68
C VAL A 163 -0.70 3.23 -18.91
N ALA A 164 0.21 3.66 -18.03
CA ALA A 164 0.89 4.96 -18.09
C ALA A 164 1.48 5.27 -19.48
N LYS A 165 2.10 4.28 -20.12
CA LYS A 165 2.74 4.41 -21.45
C LYS A 165 1.78 4.78 -22.59
N TYR A 166 0.48 4.52 -22.42
CA TYR A 166 -0.53 4.85 -23.42
C TYR A 166 -1.23 6.17 -23.09
N LEU A 167 -1.30 6.56 -21.82
CA LEU A 167 -2.07 7.71 -21.36
C LEU A 167 -1.65 9.02 -22.00
N ILE A 168 -0.35 9.28 -22.17
CA ILE A 168 0.14 10.52 -22.80
C ILE A 168 -0.38 10.61 -24.23
N ARG A 169 -0.25 9.53 -25.00
CA ARG A 169 -0.73 9.48 -26.38
C ARG A 169 -2.26 9.62 -26.48
N ASP A 170 -2.98 8.97 -25.56
CA ASP A 170 -4.43 9.03 -25.55
C ASP A 170 -4.91 10.44 -25.18
N ILE A 171 -4.23 11.11 -24.23
CA ILE A 171 -4.50 12.52 -23.88
C ILE A 171 -4.19 13.43 -25.08
N GLN A 172 -3.07 13.28 -25.77
CA GLN A 172 -2.77 14.01 -26.99
C GLN A 172 -3.88 13.86 -28.03
N THR A 173 -4.32 12.62 -28.25
CA THR A 173 -5.38 12.32 -29.23
C THR A 173 -6.71 12.97 -28.86
N VAL A 174 -7.09 12.93 -27.56
CA VAL A 174 -8.38 13.45 -27.10
C VAL A 174 -8.40 14.97 -27.04
N THR A 175 -7.30 15.59 -26.59
CA THR A 175 -7.21 17.06 -26.43
C THR A 175 -6.80 17.78 -27.71
N GLY A 176 -6.25 17.04 -28.68
CA GLY A 176 -5.64 17.62 -29.89
C GLY A 176 -4.32 18.33 -29.63
N SER A 177 -3.73 18.19 -28.42
CA SER A 177 -2.46 18.83 -28.11
C SER A 177 -1.30 18.13 -28.83
N GLU A 178 -0.48 18.88 -29.52
CA GLU A 178 0.74 18.36 -30.15
C GLU A 178 1.87 18.20 -29.15
N ASN A 179 1.91 19.05 -28.11
CA ASN A 179 2.94 19.07 -27.08
C ASN A 179 2.32 18.78 -25.72
N VAL A 180 2.73 17.64 -25.14
CA VAL A 180 2.36 17.24 -23.77
C VAL A 180 3.63 17.06 -22.96
N ALA A 181 3.83 17.95 -21.97
CA ALA A 181 4.95 17.88 -21.05
C ALA A 181 4.61 17.00 -19.85
N LEU A 182 5.50 16.09 -19.47
CA LEU A 182 5.39 15.34 -18.20
C LEU A 182 5.95 16.20 -17.07
N LEU A 183 5.09 16.74 -16.23
CA LEU A 183 5.48 17.60 -15.10
C LEU A 183 5.79 16.81 -13.84
N HIS A 184 5.04 15.72 -13.61
CA HIS A 184 5.25 14.83 -12.47
C HIS A 184 4.71 13.45 -12.75
N ALA A 185 5.39 12.43 -12.22
CA ALA A 185 4.93 11.05 -12.20
C ALA A 185 5.22 10.43 -10.85
N GLY A 186 4.29 9.62 -10.36
CA GLY A 186 4.45 8.85 -9.14
C GLY A 186 3.74 7.51 -9.26
N GLU A 187 4.40 6.46 -8.77
CA GLU A 187 3.83 5.11 -8.72
C GLU A 187 3.99 4.50 -7.34
N ASN A 188 2.94 3.83 -6.88
CA ASN A 188 2.93 3.09 -5.63
C ASN A 188 2.46 1.66 -5.90
N LYS A 189 3.34 0.70 -5.63
CA LYS A 189 3.04 -0.72 -5.79
C LYS A 189 2.31 -1.24 -4.57
N LEU A 190 1.07 -1.65 -4.73
CA LEU A 190 0.32 -2.47 -3.78
C LEU A 190 0.63 -3.95 -4.02
N ARG A 191 0.05 -4.86 -3.24
CA ARG A 191 0.28 -6.30 -3.39
C ARG A 191 -0.02 -6.80 -4.81
N GLU A 192 -1.20 -6.45 -5.36
CA GLU A 192 -1.70 -6.98 -6.63
C GLU A 192 -1.75 -5.94 -7.75
N VAL A 193 -1.64 -4.65 -7.42
CA VAL A 193 -1.84 -3.57 -8.38
C VAL A 193 -0.85 -2.45 -8.16
N THR A 194 -0.44 -1.78 -9.23
CA THR A 194 0.29 -0.52 -9.17
C THR A 194 -0.71 0.63 -9.33
N LEU A 195 -0.70 1.55 -8.39
CA LEU A 195 -1.45 2.81 -8.50
C LEU A 195 -0.49 3.93 -8.87
N GLY A 196 -0.80 4.66 -9.93
CA GLY A 196 0.04 5.74 -10.39
C GLY A 196 -0.72 7.03 -10.63
N GLN A 197 0.04 8.12 -10.72
CA GLN A 197 -0.44 9.42 -11.14
C GLN A 197 0.53 10.07 -12.12
N LEU A 198 -0.02 10.75 -13.09
CA LEU A 198 0.71 11.64 -14.00
C LEU A 198 0.15 13.05 -13.88
N VAL A 199 1.03 14.04 -13.88
CA VAL A 199 0.68 15.45 -14.04
C VAL A 199 1.30 15.91 -15.35
N LEU A 200 0.46 16.34 -16.26
CA LEU A 200 0.82 16.69 -17.63
C LEU A 200 0.48 18.15 -17.91
N GLY A 201 1.41 18.87 -18.49
CA GLY A 201 1.18 20.20 -19.05
C GLY A 201 0.78 20.08 -20.53
N LEU A 202 -0.18 20.88 -20.94
CA LEU A 202 -0.61 21.00 -22.34
C LEU A 202 -0.29 22.42 -22.79
N ASP A 203 0.56 22.55 -23.83
CA ASP A 203 0.89 23.86 -24.40
C ASP A 203 -0.26 24.39 -25.26
N ASP A 204 -0.96 23.49 -25.93
CA ASP A 204 -2.09 23.70 -26.83
C ASP A 204 -3.16 22.62 -26.60
N GLY A 205 -4.23 22.66 -27.35
CA GLY A 205 -5.34 21.71 -27.20
C GLY A 205 -6.41 22.15 -26.21
N ASP A 206 -7.55 21.47 -26.22
CA ASP A 206 -8.68 21.79 -25.36
C ASP A 206 -8.81 20.77 -24.20
N PRO A 207 -8.41 21.16 -22.97
CA PRO A 207 -8.55 20.29 -21.79
C PRO A 207 -10.03 19.99 -21.47
N ASN A 208 -11.00 20.76 -22.04
CA ASN A 208 -12.41 20.50 -21.85
C ASN A 208 -12.90 19.23 -22.55
N MET A 209 -12.13 18.69 -23.47
CA MET A 209 -12.39 17.38 -24.07
C MET A 209 -12.15 16.22 -23.10
N LEU A 210 -11.42 16.44 -22.00
CA LEU A 210 -11.22 15.44 -20.95
C LEU A 210 -12.33 15.51 -19.89
N PRO A 211 -12.66 14.37 -19.23
CA PRO A 211 -13.56 14.35 -18.09
C PRO A 211 -13.13 15.33 -16.99
N ALA A 212 -14.09 16.01 -16.36
CA ALA A 212 -13.82 17.06 -15.38
C ALA A 212 -12.94 16.58 -14.19
N GLN A 213 -13.01 15.28 -13.85
CA GLN A 213 -12.21 14.65 -12.79
C GLN A 213 -10.70 14.60 -13.11
N LEU A 214 -10.31 14.67 -14.37
CA LEU A 214 -8.92 14.65 -14.81
C LEU A 214 -8.30 16.04 -14.93
N ARG A 215 -9.10 17.10 -14.82
CA ARG A 215 -8.63 18.47 -14.92
C ARG A 215 -8.23 19.00 -13.55
N ILE A 216 -7.01 19.49 -13.41
CA ILE A 216 -6.65 20.33 -12.26
C ILE A 216 -7.20 21.73 -12.55
N ARG A 217 -8.33 22.06 -11.95
CA ARG A 217 -8.72 23.45 -11.86
C ARG A 217 -7.76 24.12 -10.88
N MET A 218 -6.94 25.03 -11.33
CA MET A 218 -6.18 25.98 -10.54
C MET A 218 -7.15 27.02 -9.94
N THR A 219 -8.11 26.57 -9.13
CA THR A 219 -9.00 27.46 -8.40
C THR A 219 -8.32 27.96 -7.14
N GLU A 220 -8.54 29.22 -6.81
CA GLU A 220 -8.01 29.94 -5.64
C GLU A 220 -8.27 29.24 -4.28
N GLU A 221 -9.11 28.23 -4.23
CA GLU A 221 -9.44 27.47 -3.01
C GLU A 221 -8.27 26.66 -2.43
N HIS A 222 -7.29 26.26 -3.22
CA HIS A 222 -6.09 25.58 -2.73
C HIS A 222 -5.06 26.55 -2.13
N CYS A 223 -5.29 27.86 -2.22
CA CYS A 223 -4.44 28.90 -1.65
C CYS A 223 -4.77 29.28 -0.20
N ARG A 224 -5.91 28.80 0.35
CA ARG A 224 -6.39 29.21 1.69
C ARG A 224 -6.21 28.17 2.80
N GLN A 225 -5.57 27.06 2.52
CA GLN A 225 -5.29 26.00 3.51
C GLN A 225 -3.78 25.79 3.73
N SER A 226 -3.01 26.87 3.70
CA SER A 226 -1.63 26.91 4.22
C SER A 226 -1.56 27.85 5.40
#